data_a5eee314820be1bb523a0b7301a458b5
#
_entry.id   a5eee314820be1bb523a0b7301a458b5
#
_cell.length_a   1.000
_cell.length_b   1.000
_cell.length_c   1.000
_cell.angle_alpha   90.00
_cell.angle_beta   90.00
_cell.angle_gamma   90.00
#
_symmetry.space_group_name_H-M   'P 1'
#
loop_
_entity.id
_entity.type
_entity.pdbx_description
1 polymer ?
#
loop_
_entity_poly.entity_id
_entity_poly.type
_entity_poly.pdbx_seq_one_letter_code
_entity_poly.pdbx_strand_id
1 'polypeptide(L)'
;MGTALVSTLGAASVAEAVTATMSGNHQTGMEFDSPTGGTDTNAQINDNNFTVSLSETTDGGMTISSSFKVMDENTKEDYDAGFTLAFTDGAKLDLINAGNASGSHAVSIPGSAGAEGVATTSTNVAPTGLDTGASASIFGLEYHTAADFLADGLKMSFSTSTDSGAAATDTYRVDSHVAIGATYVTDLGDTALTIGGGISGSEGAKLQTAVVDDNNGFHVGLSAVTGDLTVAVGFADGHVAGVSDNGSDEYDFEVVKAGIKYVSGDLTFNVGIASGEAKDYTIGTSTGSDDAVDTTSASVSYAVASGVTAILGYTTMEASDEGASVDDGSAWYIGANMAF
;
A
#
# COMPACT_ATOMS: atom_id res chain seq x y z
N MET A 1 0.68 14.18 -19.83
CA MET A 1 0.94 15.43 -19.07
C MET A 1 -0.40 15.95 -18.59
N GLY A 2 -0.72 15.69 -17.32
CA GLY A 2 -1.92 16.24 -16.68
C GLY A 2 -1.83 17.77 -16.62
N THR A 3 -2.87 18.46 -16.98
CA THR A 3 -2.93 19.92 -16.90
C THR A 3 -3.24 20.30 -15.46
N ALA A 4 -2.22 20.63 -14.67
CA ALA A 4 -2.43 21.18 -13.34
C ALA A 4 -3.10 22.55 -13.44
N LEU A 5 -4.30 22.68 -12.88
CA LEU A 5 -4.94 23.98 -12.70
C LEU A 5 -4.28 24.67 -11.50
N VAL A 6 -3.35 25.56 -11.74
CA VAL A 6 -2.74 26.39 -10.70
C VAL A 6 -3.65 27.60 -10.46
N SER A 7 -4.32 27.64 -9.32
CA SER A 7 -5.02 28.84 -8.86
C SER A 7 -4.16 29.53 -7.77
N THR A 8 -3.70 30.75 -8.04
CA THR A 8 -3.09 31.59 -7.01
C THR A 8 -4.20 32.32 -6.26
N LEU A 9 -4.44 31.94 -5.02
CA LEU A 9 -5.28 32.68 -4.09
C LEU A 9 -4.45 33.88 -3.56
N GLY A 10 -4.59 35.03 -4.19
CA GLY A 10 -3.90 36.25 -3.77
C GLY A 10 -4.48 36.80 -2.47
N ALA A 11 -3.72 36.75 -1.40
CA ALA A 11 -3.89 37.63 -0.24
C ALA A 11 -2.72 38.62 -0.21
N ALA A 12 -3.03 39.87 -0.10
CA ALA A 12 -2.07 40.96 -0.12
C ALA A 12 -1.06 40.87 1.03
N SER A 13 0.17 41.11 0.70
CA SER A 13 1.38 41.39 1.47
C SER A 13 2.30 40.21 1.86
N VAL A 14 3.36 40.07 1.10
CA VAL A 14 4.69 39.54 1.48
C VAL A 14 4.82 38.05 1.85
N ALA A 15 3.84 37.24 1.55
CA ALA A 15 4.02 35.78 1.48
C ALA A 15 3.93 35.35 0.02
N GLU A 16 4.84 34.56 -0.48
CA GLU A 16 4.65 33.87 -1.75
C GLU A 16 3.36 33.05 -1.67
N ALA A 17 2.57 33.08 -2.74
CA ALA A 17 1.23 32.48 -2.66
C ALA A 17 1.35 30.96 -2.60
N VAL A 18 0.72 30.32 -1.62
CA VAL A 18 0.57 28.87 -1.55
C VAL A 18 0.07 28.34 -2.89
N THR A 19 0.81 27.41 -3.48
CA THR A 19 0.41 26.73 -4.70
C THR A 19 -0.58 25.62 -4.35
N ALA A 20 -1.74 25.65 -4.98
CA ALA A 20 -2.74 24.59 -4.87
C ALA A 20 -2.81 23.83 -6.20
N THR A 21 -2.72 22.51 -6.14
CA THR A 21 -2.91 21.61 -7.29
C THR A 21 -4.04 20.64 -7.00
N MET A 22 -4.70 20.19 -8.06
CA MET A 22 -5.76 19.19 -8.00
C MET A 22 -5.37 18.04 -8.91
N SER A 23 -5.60 16.83 -8.44
CA SER A 23 -5.38 15.60 -9.20
C SER A 23 -6.46 14.59 -8.86
N GLY A 24 -6.65 13.63 -9.71
CA GLY A 24 -7.60 12.57 -9.44
C GLY A 24 -7.62 11.53 -10.53
N ASN A 25 -8.43 10.51 -10.30
CA ASN A 25 -8.72 9.50 -11.30
C ASN A 25 -10.20 9.09 -11.23
N HIS A 26 -10.71 8.68 -12.36
CA HIS A 26 -12.00 8.03 -12.49
C HIS A 26 -11.80 6.69 -13.18
N GLN A 27 -12.15 5.61 -12.49
CA GLN A 27 -12.13 4.26 -13.03
C GLN A 27 -13.56 3.75 -13.21
N THR A 28 -13.85 3.16 -14.34
CA THR A 28 -15.16 2.55 -14.60
C THR A 28 -15.01 1.29 -15.44
N GLY A 29 -15.83 0.28 -15.14
CA GLY A 29 -15.80 -0.99 -15.87
C GLY A 29 -16.82 -1.98 -15.37
N MET A 30 -16.66 -3.20 -15.83
CA MET A 30 -17.47 -4.35 -15.43
C MET A 30 -16.53 -5.43 -14.92
N GLU A 31 -16.87 -5.98 -13.76
CA GLU A 31 -16.24 -7.15 -13.18
C GLU A 31 -17.20 -8.34 -13.30
N PHE A 32 -16.64 -9.52 -13.57
CA PHE A 32 -17.37 -10.77 -13.75
C PHE A 32 -16.72 -11.81 -12.85
N ASP A 33 -17.41 -12.17 -11.76
CA ASP A 33 -16.93 -13.13 -10.77
C ASP A 33 -17.50 -14.48 -10.99
N SER A 34 -16.66 -15.51 -10.90
CA SER A 34 -17.00 -16.91 -10.99
C SER A 34 -16.42 -17.66 -9.78
N PRO A 35 -17.09 -17.60 -8.62
CA PRO A 35 -16.65 -18.33 -7.44
C PRO A 35 -16.86 -19.85 -7.61
N THR A 36 -15.92 -20.66 -7.13
CA THR A 36 -16.02 -22.12 -7.19
C THR A 36 -17.17 -22.60 -6.31
N GLY A 37 -18.14 -23.29 -6.90
CA GLY A 37 -19.31 -23.79 -6.16
C GLY A 37 -20.37 -22.73 -5.83
N GLY A 38 -20.16 -21.49 -6.23
CA GLY A 38 -21.05 -20.36 -6.05
C GLY A 38 -21.89 -20.05 -7.29
N THR A 39 -22.45 -18.86 -7.31
CA THR A 39 -23.19 -18.32 -8.47
C THR A 39 -22.38 -17.18 -9.07
N ASP A 40 -22.20 -17.22 -10.38
CA ASP A 40 -21.53 -16.13 -11.11
C ASP A 40 -22.24 -14.81 -10.86
N THR A 41 -21.46 -13.78 -10.61
CA THR A 41 -21.96 -12.41 -10.39
C THR A 41 -21.30 -11.42 -11.34
N ASN A 42 -21.98 -10.29 -11.53
CA ASN A 42 -21.44 -9.18 -12.31
C ASN A 42 -21.58 -7.90 -11.48
N ALA A 43 -20.51 -7.14 -11.40
CA ALA A 43 -20.49 -5.87 -10.71
C ALA A 43 -20.09 -4.74 -11.67
N GLN A 44 -20.69 -3.58 -11.50
CA GLN A 44 -20.16 -2.35 -12.09
C GLN A 44 -19.14 -1.76 -11.14
N ILE A 45 -17.91 -1.63 -11.59
CA ILE A 45 -16.87 -0.90 -10.88
C ILE A 45 -16.95 0.57 -11.30
N ASN A 46 -17.00 1.45 -10.32
CA ASN A 46 -17.00 2.90 -10.53
C ASN A 46 -16.31 3.53 -9.33
N ASP A 47 -15.05 3.91 -9.52
CA ASP A 47 -14.21 4.49 -8.48
C ASP A 47 -13.76 5.90 -8.89
N ASN A 48 -13.90 6.85 -7.96
CA ASN A 48 -13.51 8.24 -8.15
C ASN A 48 -12.63 8.68 -6.98
N ASN A 49 -11.45 9.14 -7.31
CA ASN A 49 -10.52 9.71 -6.35
C ASN A 49 -10.22 11.16 -6.73
N PHE A 50 -10.24 12.05 -5.75
CA PHE A 50 -9.93 13.45 -5.93
C PHE A 50 -9.09 13.98 -4.77
N THR A 51 -7.91 14.52 -5.10
CA THR A 51 -6.93 15.02 -4.13
C THR A 51 -6.62 16.48 -4.38
N VAL A 52 -6.51 17.24 -3.31
CA VAL A 52 -5.99 18.61 -3.30
C VAL A 52 -4.65 18.61 -2.59
N SER A 53 -3.63 19.17 -3.24
CA SER A 53 -2.29 19.33 -2.69
C SER A 53 -1.94 20.80 -2.59
N LEU A 54 -1.42 21.20 -1.45
CA LEU A 54 -0.96 22.54 -1.14
C LEU A 54 0.55 22.53 -0.95
N SER A 55 1.28 23.49 -1.48
CA SER A 55 2.72 23.60 -1.24
C SER A 55 3.19 25.06 -1.28
N GLU A 56 4.21 25.33 -0.47
CA GLU A 56 4.93 26.60 -0.43
C GLU A 56 6.40 26.35 -0.18
N THR A 57 7.26 27.14 -0.83
CA THR A 57 8.71 27.08 -0.61
C THR A 57 9.13 28.33 0.14
N THR A 58 9.79 28.14 1.28
CA THR A 58 10.33 29.23 2.09
C THR A 58 11.53 29.94 1.42
N ASP A 59 11.87 31.13 1.86
CA ASP A 59 13.07 31.84 1.40
C ASP A 59 14.37 31.04 1.56
N GLY A 60 14.41 30.13 2.52
CA GLY A 60 15.52 29.20 2.77
C GLY A 60 15.54 27.98 1.84
N GLY A 61 14.58 27.84 0.93
CA GLY A 61 14.48 26.74 -0.02
C GLY A 61 13.81 25.46 0.52
N MET A 62 13.36 25.45 1.77
CA MET A 62 12.56 24.34 2.32
C MET A 62 11.13 24.40 1.77
N THR A 63 10.61 23.28 1.26
CA THR A 63 9.22 23.19 0.81
C THR A 63 8.36 22.57 1.92
N ILE A 64 7.24 23.22 2.21
CA ILE A 64 6.19 22.73 3.12
C ILE A 64 5.00 22.34 2.25
N SER A 65 4.52 21.13 2.39
CA SER A 65 3.36 20.65 1.64
C SER A 65 2.39 19.87 2.49
N SER A 66 1.15 19.81 2.04
CA SER A 66 0.09 18.98 2.62
C SER A 66 -0.82 18.52 1.49
N SER A 67 -1.32 17.29 1.58
CA SER A 67 -2.29 16.75 0.62
C SER A 67 -3.43 16.09 1.37
N PHE A 68 -4.64 16.30 0.89
CA PHE A 68 -5.82 15.66 1.44
C PHE A 68 -6.74 15.17 0.32
N LYS A 69 -7.33 14.02 0.54
CA LYS A 69 -8.35 13.48 -0.35
C LYS A 69 -9.68 14.18 -0.06
N VAL A 70 -10.35 14.65 -1.12
CA VAL A 70 -11.70 15.19 -1.06
C VAL A 70 -12.71 14.08 -1.30
N MET A 71 -12.32 13.10 -2.11
CA MET A 71 -13.11 11.94 -2.44
C MET A 71 -12.17 10.74 -2.62
N ASP A 72 -12.55 9.60 -2.04
CA ASP A 72 -11.89 8.31 -2.22
C ASP A 72 -12.97 7.25 -2.37
N GLU A 73 -12.86 6.36 -3.35
CA GLU A 73 -13.81 5.29 -3.65
C GLU A 73 -15.28 5.77 -3.65
N ASN A 74 -15.55 6.93 -4.28
CA ASN A 74 -16.87 7.59 -4.33
C ASN A 74 -17.42 8.07 -2.97
N THR A 75 -16.66 8.00 -1.91
CA THR A 75 -17.04 8.53 -0.60
C THR A 75 -16.32 9.83 -0.31
N LYS A 76 -16.97 10.72 0.44
CA LYS A 76 -16.31 11.90 0.97
C LYS A 76 -15.34 11.45 2.05
N GLU A 77 -14.06 11.76 1.86
CA GLU A 77 -13.04 11.52 2.85
C GLU A 77 -12.88 12.72 3.81
N ASP A 78 -12.58 12.43 5.05
CA ASP A 78 -12.45 13.43 6.12
C ASP A 78 -11.21 13.09 6.97
N TYR A 79 -10.08 12.88 6.28
CA TYR A 79 -8.81 12.54 6.93
C TYR A 79 -8.05 13.78 7.34
N ASP A 80 -7.43 13.69 8.51
CA ASP A 80 -6.47 14.67 8.99
C ASP A 80 -5.23 14.64 8.09
N ALA A 81 -5.06 15.70 7.31
CA ALA A 81 -3.89 15.86 6.47
C ALA A 81 -2.69 16.25 7.34
N GLY A 82 -1.61 15.50 7.20
CA GLY A 82 -0.34 15.87 7.78
C GLY A 82 0.41 16.89 6.94
N PHE A 83 1.64 17.18 7.36
CA PHE A 83 2.57 18.05 6.64
C PHE A 83 3.83 17.30 6.26
N THR A 84 4.34 17.60 5.07
CA THR A 84 5.68 17.20 4.63
C THR A 84 6.59 18.42 4.60
N LEU A 85 7.74 18.33 5.26
CA LEU A 85 8.84 19.29 5.18
C LEU A 85 9.92 18.66 4.29
N ALA A 86 10.13 19.21 3.08
CA ALA A 86 11.19 18.79 2.20
C ALA A 86 12.37 19.77 2.31
N PHE A 87 13.53 19.25 2.69
CA PHE A 87 14.75 20.02 2.91
C PHE A 87 15.54 20.18 1.60
N THR A 88 16.43 21.17 1.57
CA THR A 88 17.22 21.50 0.37
C THR A 88 18.24 20.42 -0.02
N ASP A 89 18.61 19.55 0.89
CA ASP A 89 19.49 18.41 0.65
C ASP A 89 18.75 17.18 0.10
N GLY A 90 17.41 17.26 -0.03
CA GLY A 90 16.54 16.18 -0.51
C GLY A 90 16.01 15.26 0.58
N ALA A 91 16.36 15.48 1.85
CA ALA A 91 15.72 14.80 2.97
C ALA A 91 14.28 15.32 3.16
N LYS A 92 13.42 14.53 3.80
CA LYS A 92 12.03 14.88 4.14
C LYS A 92 11.69 14.50 5.57
N LEU A 93 10.76 15.24 6.16
CA LEU A 93 10.10 14.90 7.40
C LEU A 93 8.59 15.00 7.21
N ASP A 94 7.90 13.89 7.33
CA ASP A 94 6.44 13.82 7.35
C ASP A 94 5.95 13.88 8.81
N LEU A 95 4.97 14.74 9.06
CA LEU A 95 4.41 15.08 10.38
C LEU A 95 2.93 14.78 10.38
N ILE A 96 2.43 14.08 11.38
CA ILE A 96 1.04 13.70 11.53
C ILE A 96 0.57 12.90 10.28
N ASN A 97 -0.15 11.83 10.49
CA ASN A 97 -0.54 10.95 9.38
C ASN A 97 0.66 10.48 8.51
N ALA A 98 1.81 10.30 9.15
CA ALA A 98 3.01 9.79 8.52
C ALA A 98 2.82 8.31 8.19
N GLY A 99 3.46 7.87 7.12
CA GLY A 99 3.49 6.48 6.73
C GLY A 99 4.30 5.59 7.69
N ASN A 100 4.46 4.36 7.28
CA ASN A 100 5.34 3.39 7.91
C ASN A 100 6.65 3.31 7.11
N ALA A 101 7.77 3.65 7.74
CA ALA A 101 9.08 3.65 7.08
C ALA A 101 9.47 2.28 6.50
N SER A 102 9.00 1.18 7.08
CA SER A 102 9.17 -0.15 6.48
C SER A 102 8.43 -0.21 5.14
N GLY A 103 7.13 0.09 5.12
CA GLY A 103 6.29 0.08 3.91
C GLY A 103 6.77 1.03 2.82
N SER A 104 7.34 2.19 3.19
CA SER A 104 7.90 3.17 2.24
C SER A 104 9.05 2.61 1.38
N HIS A 105 9.64 1.50 1.79
CA HIS A 105 10.73 0.82 1.09
C HIS A 105 10.34 -0.56 0.52
N ALA A 106 9.05 -0.90 0.53
CA ALA A 106 8.57 -2.11 -0.11
C ALA A 106 8.74 -2.04 -1.63
N VAL A 107 9.33 -3.07 -2.20
CA VAL A 107 9.48 -3.17 -3.66
C VAL A 107 8.13 -3.48 -4.29
N SER A 108 7.73 -2.70 -5.29
CA SER A 108 6.52 -2.97 -6.06
C SER A 108 6.68 -4.23 -6.91
N ILE A 109 5.78 -5.20 -6.72
CA ILE A 109 5.77 -6.46 -7.46
C ILE A 109 4.62 -6.40 -8.49
N PRO A 110 4.91 -6.38 -9.80
CA PRO A 110 3.89 -6.28 -10.82
C PRO A 110 2.84 -7.40 -10.73
N GLY A 111 1.56 -7.05 -10.80
CA GLY A 111 0.44 -7.99 -10.84
C GLY A 111 0.18 -8.79 -9.55
N SER A 112 1.02 -8.69 -8.53
CA SER A 112 0.90 -9.50 -7.31
C SER A 112 -0.17 -9.00 -6.31
N ALA A 113 -0.82 -7.90 -6.59
CA ALA A 113 -1.97 -7.39 -5.83
C ALA A 113 -3.32 -7.72 -6.52
N GLY A 114 -3.32 -8.67 -7.43
CA GLY A 114 -4.44 -8.93 -8.32
C GLY A 114 -4.30 -8.22 -9.67
N ALA A 115 -5.17 -8.53 -10.61
CA ALA A 115 -5.22 -7.83 -11.88
C ALA A 115 -5.78 -6.42 -11.67
N GLU A 116 -5.26 -5.45 -12.43
CA GLU A 116 -5.76 -4.09 -12.41
C GLU A 116 -7.26 -4.06 -12.71
N GLY A 117 -8.04 -3.42 -11.84
CA GLY A 117 -9.49 -3.33 -11.96
C GLY A 117 -10.28 -4.52 -11.41
N VAL A 118 -9.64 -5.62 -11.04
CA VAL A 118 -10.30 -6.75 -10.37
C VAL A 118 -10.22 -6.54 -8.86
N ALA A 119 -11.37 -6.46 -8.20
CA ALA A 119 -11.42 -6.50 -6.75
C ALA A 119 -11.13 -7.93 -6.28
N THR A 120 -10.09 -8.12 -5.52
CA THR A 120 -9.89 -9.36 -4.78
C THR A 120 -10.79 -9.30 -3.56
N THR A 121 -11.94 -9.95 -3.62
CA THR A 121 -12.74 -10.21 -2.42
C THR A 121 -12.06 -11.33 -1.63
N SER A 122 -10.91 -11.03 -1.03
CA SER A 122 -10.40 -11.96 -0.04
C SER A 122 -11.23 -11.78 1.24
N THR A 123 -11.77 -12.85 1.75
CA THR A 123 -11.93 -12.96 3.19
C THR A 123 -10.56 -12.70 3.81
N ASN A 124 -10.48 -11.98 4.91
CA ASN A 124 -9.22 -11.66 5.58
C ASN A 124 -8.60 -12.91 6.22
N VAL A 125 -8.33 -13.94 5.41
CA VAL A 125 -7.84 -15.22 5.90
C VAL A 125 -6.34 -15.15 6.19
N ALA A 126 -5.57 -14.64 5.23
CA ALA A 126 -4.13 -14.48 5.40
C ALA A 126 -3.64 -13.20 4.68
N PRO A 127 -2.62 -12.52 5.22
CA PRO A 127 -2.10 -11.31 4.58
C PRO A 127 -1.37 -11.64 3.28
N THR A 128 -1.49 -10.75 2.29
CA THR A 128 -0.73 -10.81 1.03
C THR A 128 0.11 -9.55 0.81
N GLY A 129 0.10 -8.61 1.75
CA GLY A 129 0.93 -7.41 1.72
C GLY A 129 2.39 -7.70 2.07
N LEU A 130 3.34 -6.97 1.50
CA LEU A 130 4.74 -7.00 1.96
C LEU A 130 4.98 -6.05 3.14
N ASP A 131 4.09 -5.13 3.39
CA ASP A 131 4.14 -4.27 4.58
C ASP A 131 3.48 -5.00 5.75
N THR A 132 4.21 -5.19 6.81
CA THR A 132 3.90 -6.13 7.89
C THR A 132 3.64 -5.44 9.22
N GLY A 133 3.45 -4.13 9.23
CA GLY A 133 3.30 -3.38 10.47
C GLY A 133 1.90 -2.79 10.66
N ALA A 134 1.23 -3.12 11.76
CA ALA A 134 0.16 -2.28 12.26
C ALA A 134 0.76 -0.93 12.69
N SER A 135 0.37 0.17 12.06
CA SER A 135 0.80 1.51 12.46
C SER A 135 -0.21 2.13 13.43
N ALA A 136 0.28 2.74 14.50
CA ALA A 136 -0.53 3.63 15.31
C ALA A 136 -0.79 4.92 14.50
N SER A 137 -2.06 5.31 14.33
CA SER A 137 -2.45 6.23 13.25
C SER A 137 -2.68 7.69 13.68
N ILE A 138 -2.45 8.09 14.93
CA ILE A 138 -2.90 9.40 15.38
C ILE A 138 -1.78 10.45 15.43
N PHE A 139 -0.58 10.11 15.88
CA PHE A 139 0.58 11.02 15.81
C PHE A 139 1.77 10.25 15.27
N GLY A 140 2.13 10.52 14.03
CA GLY A 140 3.26 9.88 13.37
C GLY A 140 4.29 10.89 12.87
N LEU A 141 5.54 10.44 12.92
CA LEU A 141 6.70 11.10 12.32
C LEU A 141 7.36 10.09 11.39
N GLU A 142 7.67 10.50 10.17
CA GLU A 142 8.51 9.72 9.27
C GLU A 142 9.60 10.61 8.68
N TYR A 143 10.86 10.26 8.94
CA TYR A 143 12.03 10.92 8.37
C TYR A 143 12.60 10.09 7.23
N HIS A 144 12.80 10.72 6.08
CA HIS A 144 13.43 10.13 4.90
C HIS A 144 14.79 10.82 4.68
N THR A 145 15.83 10.06 4.53
CA THR A 145 17.15 10.59 4.17
C THR A 145 17.12 11.14 2.75
N ALA A 146 18.06 12.03 2.44
CA ALA A 146 18.38 12.35 1.06
C ALA A 146 18.77 11.07 0.28
N ALA A 147 18.69 11.14 -1.03
CA ALA A 147 19.31 10.12 -1.89
C ALA A 147 20.82 10.08 -1.61
N ASP A 148 21.41 8.90 -1.77
CA ASP A 148 22.88 8.70 -1.63
C ASP A 148 23.40 9.01 -0.21
N PHE A 149 22.57 8.83 0.82
CA PHE A 149 22.83 9.23 2.20
C PHE A 149 24.14 8.65 2.79
N LEU A 150 24.41 7.35 2.62
CA LEU A 150 25.64 6.68 3.06
C LEU A 150 26.42 6.07 1.89
N ALA A 151 25.76 5.81 0.79
CA ALA A 151 26.31 5.24 -0.43
C ALA A 151 25.42 5.66 -1.62
N ASP A 152 26.03 5.74 -2.80
CA ASP A 152 25.30 6.03 -4.04
C ASP A 152 24.14 5.05 -4.21
N GLY A 153 22.93 5.56 -4.48
CA GLY A 153 21.71 4.79 -4.63
C GLY A 153 21.00 4.35 -3.33
N LEU A 154 21.57 4.62 -2.15
CA LEU A 154 20.97 4.26 -0.87
C LEU A 154 20.04 5.38 -0.35
N LYS A 155 18.80 5.00 -0.02
CA LYS A 155 17.83 5.80 0.75
C LYS A 155 17.38 5.02 1.97
N MET A 156 17.13 5.72 3.06
CA MET A 156 16.62 5.14 4.30
C MET A 156 15.48 5.98 4.84
N SER A 157 14.59 5.33 5.58
CA SER A 157 13.55 6.03 6.35
C SER A 157 13.46 5.45 7.75
N PHE A 158 13.00 6.29 8.66
CA PHE A 158 12.70 5.94 10.04
C PHE A 158 11.35 6.56 10.39
N SER A 159 10.46 5.80 11.00
CA SER A 159 9.18 6.29 11.48
C SER A 159 8.91 5.87 12.91
N THR A 160 8.13 6.70 13.59
CA THR A 160 7.54 6.38 14.88
C THR A 160 6.16 7.01 14.97
N SER A 161 5.25 6.32 15.61
CA SER A 161 3.92 6.84 15.90
C SER A 161 3.46 6.42 17.29
N THR A 162 2.53 7.18 17.84
CA THR A 162 1.88 6.87 19.11
C THR A 162 0.39 6.98 18.94
N ASP A 163 -0.35 6.17 19.69
CA ASP A 163 -1.79 6.35 19.77
C ASP A 163 -2.13 7.48 20.77
N SER A 164 -3.07 8.33 20.43
CA SER A 164 -3.53 9.45 21.27
C SER A 164 -4.92 9.20 21.86
N GLY A 165 -5.09 8.12 22.55
CA GLY A 165 -6.27 7.96 23.39
C GLY A 165 -7.53 7.56 22.65
N ALA A 166 -7.59 6.33 22.21
CA ALA A 166 -8.81 5.67 21.78
C ALA A 166 -9.89 5.73 22.87
N ALA A 167 -11.15 5.76 22.44
CA ALA A 167 -12.28 5.70 23.35
C ALA A 167 -12.22 4.41 24.19
N ALA A 168 -12.70 4.46 25.42
CA ALA A 168 -12.71 3.32 26.35
C ALA A 168 -13.51 2.09 25.85
N THR A 169 -13.99 2.12 24.61
CA THR A 169 -14.78 1.07 23.95
C THR A 169 -14.00 0.30 22.89
N ASP A 170 -12.75 0.70 22.57
CA ASP A 170 -11.96 0.01 21.57
C ASP A 170 -11.38 -1.27 22.16
N THR A 171 -11.53 -2.36 21.40
CA THR A 171 -11.09 -3.70 21.81
C THR A 171 -9.64 -3.98 21.46
N TYR A 172 -9.09 -3.25 20.49
CA TYR A 172 -7.70 -3.35 20.04
C TYR A 172 -7.05 -1.97 19.97
N ARG A 173 -5.80 -1.86 20.39
CA ARG A 173 -5.06 -0.61 20.36
C ARG A 173 -3.56 -0.85 20.25
N VAL A 174 -2.92 -0.19 19.32
CA VAL A 174 -1.47 -0.07 19.24
C VAL A 174 -1.04 1.17 20.05
N ASP A 175 -0.17 1.00 21.04
CA ASP A 175 0.29 2.10 21.90
C ASP A 175 1.43 2.89 21.25
N SER A 176 2.35 2.17 20.62
CA SER A 176 3.46 2.76 19.88
C SER A 176 3.87 1.90 18.69
N HIS A 177 4.40 2.54 17.67
CA HIS A 177 4.94 1.89 16.49
C HIS A 177 6.30 2.49 16.13
N VAL A 178 7.23 1.64 15.72
CA VAL A 178 8.55 2.03 15.22
C VAL A 178 8.87 1.23 13.97
N ALA A 179 9.36 1.89 12.92
CA ALA A 179 9.83 1.20 11.73
C ALA A 179 11.07 1.85 11.14
N ILE A 180 11.84 1.02 10.44
CA ILE A 180 12.98 1.44 9.63
C ILE A 180 12.92 0.72 8.29
N GLY A 181 13.23 1.43 7.21
CA GLY A 181 13.33 0.87 5.88
C GLY A 181 14.52 1.40 5.12
N ALA A 182 14.92 0.66 4.09
CA ALA A 182 15.98 1.06 3.18
C ALA A 182 15.71 0.56 1.76
N THR A 183 16.06 1.38 0.78
CA THR A 183 16.08 1.02 -0.63
C THR A 183 17.45 1.33 -1.21
N TYR A 184 18.02 0.36 -1.91
CA TYR A 184 19.26 0.51 -2.66
C TYR A 184 19.00 0.32 -4.16
N VAL A 185 19.40 1.31 -4.96
CA VAL A 185 19.26 1.28 -6.42
C VAL A 185 20.65 1.31 -7.04
N THR A 186 20.91 0.40 -7.97
CA THR A 186 22.18 0.35 -8.70
C THR A 186 21.97 -0.17 -10.13
N ASP A 187 22.89 0.13 -11.02
CA ASP A 187 22.87 -0.36 -12.38
C ASP A 187 23.87 -1.53 -12.55
N LEU A 188 23.41 -2.61 -13.17
CA LEU A 188 24.20 -3.75 -13.60
C LEU A 188 24.19 -3.80 -15.14
N GLY A 189 25.05 -2.98 -15.77
CA GLY A 189 25.01 -2.78 -17.20
C GLY A 189 23.74 -2.06 -17.64
N ASP A 190 22.93 -2.70 -18.49
CA ASP A 190 21.66 -2.14 -18.99
C ASP A 190 20.47 -2.46 -18.06
N THR A 191 20.71 -3.05 -16.90
CA THR A 191 19.68 -3.46 -15.95
C THR A 191 19.73 -2.57 -14.70
N ALA A 192 18.67 -1.83 -14.42
CA ALA A 192 18.48 -1.14 -13.15
C ALA A 192 17.97 -2.15 -12.10
N LEU A 193 18.70 -2.28 -11.00
CA LEU A 193 18.38 -3.16 -9.88
C LEU A 193 17.93 -2.35 -8.69
N THR A 194 16.80 -2.70 -8.10
CA THR A 194 16.29 -2.14 -6.85
C THR A 194 16.18 -3.23 -5.81
N ILE A 195 16.80 -3.04 -4.67
CA ILE A 195 16.64 -3.87 -3.47
C ILE A 195 15.97 -2.98 -2.41
N GLY A 196 14.87 -3.42 -1.87
CA GLY A 196 14.15 -2.67 -0.84
C GLY A 196 13.70 -3.58 0.28
N GLY A 197 13.56 -3.03 1.47
CA GLY A 197 13.06 -3.78 2.60
C GLY A 197 12.95 -2.95 3.86
N GLY A 198 12.32 -3.51 4.87
CA GLY A 198 12.15 -2.84 6.14
C GLY A 198 11.79 -3.81 7.26
N ILE A 199 11.88 -3.28 8.46
CA ILE A 199 11.43 -3.92 9.69
C ILE A 199 10.49 -2.97 10.42
N SER A 200 9.50 -3.51 11.07
CA SER A 200 8.55 -2.74 11.89
C SER A 200 8.20 -3.50 13.17
N GLY A 201 7.81 -2.75 14.17
CA GLY A 201 7.28 -3.30 15.41
C GLY A 201 6.33 -2.32 16.07
N SER A 202 5.33 -2.84 16.78
CA SER A 202 4.41 -2.04 17.57
C SER A 202 4.14 -2.70 18.91
N GLU A 203 4.05 -1.89 19.96
CA GLU A 203 3.61 -2.34 21.29
C GLU A 203 2.09 -2.29 21.35
N GLY A 204 1.50 -3.37 21.83
CA GLY A 204 0.07 -3.41 22.13
C GLY A 204 -0.26 -2.71 23.45
N ALA A 205 -1.34 -1.92 23.49
CA ALA A 205 -1.82 -1.27 24.69
C ALA A 205 -2.73 -2.21 25.49
N LYS A 206 -2.56 -2.20 26.80
CA LYS A 206 -3.48 -2.91 27.70
C LYS A 206 -4.81 -2.16 27.81
N LEU A 207 -5.90 -2.76 27.38
CA LEU A 207 -7.24 -2.23 27.52
C LEU A 207 -8.00 -3.00 28.60
N GLN A 208 -8.36 -2.33 29.67
CA GLN A 208 -9.10 -2.89 30.81
C GLN A 208 -8.47 -4.18 31.37
N THR A 209 -8.93 -5.34 30.92
CA THR A 209 -8.46 -6.67 31.35
C THR A 209 -7.76 -7.46 30.24
N ALA A 210 -7.84 -7.00 28.99
CA ALA A 210 -7.19 -7.64 27.86
C ALA A 210 -5.69 -7.28 27.81
N VAL A 211 -4.85 -8.27 27.51
CA VAL A 211 -3.45 -8.05 27.17
C VAL A 211 -3.38 -8.09 25.66
N VAL A 212 -2.84 -7.06 25.06
CA VAL A 212 -2.53 -7.02 23.62
C VAL A 212 -1.04 -7.26 23.50
N ASP A 213 -0.65 -8.28 22.76
CA ASP A 213 0.74 -8.58 22.50
C ASP A 213 1.34 -7.66 21.43
N ASP A 214 2.65 -7.76 21.20
CA ASP A 214 3.37 -6.89 20.30
C ASP A 214 3.31 -7.43 18.87
N ASN A 215 3.14 -6.54 17.87
CA ASN A 215 3.31 -6.91 16.47
C ASN A 215 4.75 -6.66 16.02
N ASN A 216 5.26 -7.49 15.12
CA ASN A 216 6.53 -7.25 14.47
C ASN A 216 6.56 -7.89 13.09
N GLY A 217 7.45 -7.42 12.23
CA GLY A 217 7.62 -8.02 10.92
C GLY A 217 8.77 -7.42 10.13
N PHE A 218 9.15 -8.12 9.08
CA PHE A 218 10.11 -7.62 8.11
C PHE A 218 9.70 -8.02 6.70
N HIS A 219 10.20 -7.27 5.73
CA HIS A 219 10.09 -7.63 4.32
C HIS A 219 11.36 -7.32 3.57
N VAL A 220 11.53 -8.00 2.45
CA VAL A 220 12.59 -7.73 1.47
C VAL A 220 12.06 -7.97 0.07
N GLY A 221 12.44 -7.12 -0.86
CA GLY A 221 12.08 -7.25 -2.27
C GLY A 221 13.25 -6.93 -3.19
N LEU A 222 13.17 -7.47 -4.39
CA LEU A 222 14.11 -7.25 -5.47
C LEU A 222 13.34 -6.96 -6.75
N SER A 223 13.72 -5.91 -7.46
CA SER A 223 13.20 -5.59 -8.81
C SER A 223 14.35 -5.36 -9.76
N ALA A 224 14.26 -5.91 -10.95
CA ALA A 224 15.19 -5.70 -12.06
C ALA A 224 14.43 -5.17 -13.26
N VAL A 225 14.91 -4.04 -13.82
CA VAL A 225 14.34 -3.40 -15.00
C VAL A 225 15.37 -3.39 -16.13
N THR A 226 15.07 -4.06 -17.24
CA THR A 226 15.93 -4.10 -18.43
C THR A 226 15.09 -3.69 -19.65
N GLY A 227 15.34 -2.49 -20.17
CA GLY A 227 14.51 -1.91 -21.22
C GLY A 227 13.03 -1.84 -20.79
N ASP A 228 12.16 -2.49 -21.53
CA ASP A 228 10.71 -2.51 -21.30
C ASP A 228 10.25 -3.64 -20.35
N LEU A 229 11.16 -4.48 -19.88
CA LEU A 229 10.87 -5.61 -19.00
C LEU A 229 11.20 -5.28 -17.52
N THR A 230 10.24 -5.51 -16.64
CA THR A 230 10.43 -5.51 -15.20
C THR A 230 10.14 -6.91 -14.65
N VAL A 231 11.03 -7.41 -13.81
CA VAL A 231 10.82 -8.64 -13.03
C VAL A 231 11.05 -8.30 -11.57
N ALA A 232 10.14 -8.71 -10.69
CA ALA A 232 10.30 -8.45 -9.27
C ALA A 232 9.83 -9.64 -8.43
N VAL A 233 10.45 -9.78 -7.24
CA VAL A 233 10.10 -10.76 -6.23
C VAL A 233 10.13 -10.10 -4.86
N GLY A 234 9.34 -10.60 -3.92
CA GLY A 234 9.29 -10.10 -2.57
C GLY A 234 8.93 -11.20 -1.59
N PHE A 235 9.38 -11.01 -0.36
CA PHE A 235 9.13 -11.87 0.79
C PHE A 235 8.83 -11.00 2.01
N ALA A 236 7.90 -11.44 2.83
CA ALA A 236 7.62 -10.86 4.14
C ALA A 236 7.32 -11.96 5.14
N ASP A 237 7.64 -11.68 6.40
CA ASP A 237 7.40 -12.57 7.53
C ASP A 237 7.20 -11.73 8.79
N GLY A 238 6.35 -12.18 9.70
CA GLY A 238 6.11 -11.46 10.93
C GLY A 238 5.06 -12.10 11.82
N HIS A 239 4.76 -11.38 12.88
CA HIS A 239 3.82 -11.74 13.91
C HIS A 239 2.78 -10.64 14.09
N VAL A 240 1.51 -11.02 14.11
CA VAL A 240 0.37 -10.15 14.43
C VAL A 240 -0.21 -10.60 15.76
N ALA A 241 -0.20 -9.69 16.71
CA ALA A 241 -0.74 -9.93 18.02
C ALA A 241 -2.28 -9.88 18.02
N GLY A 242 -2.86 -10.80 18.74
CA GLY A 242 -4.30 -10.86 18.95
C GLY A 242 -4.81 -10.06 20.13
N VAL A 243 -6.12 -9.89 20.21
CA VAL A 243 -6.81 -9.35 21.39
C VAL A 243 -7.24 -10.50 22.30
N SER A 244 -6.64 -10.61 23.46
CA SER A 244 -6.73 -11.81 24.31
C SER A 244 -8.01 -11.95 25.15
N ASP A 245 -9.11 -11.23 24.85
CA ASP A 245 -10.36 -11.46 25.59
C ASP A 245 -11.05 -12.80 25.24
N ASN A 246 -10.71 -13.43 24.10
CA ASN A 246 -11.23 -14.71 23.66
C ASN A 246 -10.18 -15.63 23.03
N GLY A 247 -8.89 -15.31 23.09
CA GLY A 247 -7.80 -16.14 22.53
C GLY A 247 -7.81 -16.22 21.01
N SER A 248 -8.36 -15.20 20.33
CA SER A 248 -8.47 -15.15 18.90
C SER A 248 -7.55 -14.06 18.33
N ASP A 249 -6.95 -14.36 17.21
CA ASP A 249 -6.33 -13.44 16.26
C ASP A 249 -4.82 -13.19 16.44
N GLU A 250 -4.10 -14.02 17.21
CA GLU A 250 -2.64 -14.05 17.19
C GLU A 250 -2.16 -15.03 16.13
N TYR A 251 -1.31 -14.58 15.19
CA TYR A 251 -0.76 -15.44 14.15
C TYR A 251 0.61 -14.99 13.65
N ASP A 252 1.42 -15.96 13.26
CA ASP A 252 2.60 -15.74 12.45
C ASP A 252 2.20 -15.79 10.98
N PHE A 253 2.74 -14.91 10.15
CA PHE A 253 2.45 -14.90 8.72
C PHE A 253 3.72 -14.96 7.89
N GLU A 254 3.56 -15.55 6.70
CA GLU A 254 4.58 -15.55 5.65
C GLU A 254 3.93 -15.13 4.33
N VAL A 255 4.63 -14.28 3.56
CA VAL A 255 4.14 -13.81 2.25
C VAL A 255 5.25 -13.94 1.21
N VAL A 256 4.93 -14.52 0.07
CA VAL A 256 5.80 -14.58 -1.11
C VAL A 256 5.06 -13.94 -2.29
N LYS A 257 5.75 -13.06 -3.02
CA LYS A 257 5.22 -12.42 -4.23
C LYS A 257 6.24 -12.47 -5.36
N ALA A 258 5.74 -12.64 -6.59
CA ALA A 258 6.56 -12.49 -7.78
C ALA A 258 5.74 -11.91 -8.93
N GLY A 259 6.39 -11.17 -9.81
CA GLY A 259 5.69 -10.56 -10.94
C GLY A 259 6.57 -10.10 -12.07
N ILE A 260 5.94 -9.96 -13.23
CA ILE A 260 6.55 -9.49 -14.46
C ILE A 260 5.67 -8.41 -15.06
N LYS A 261 6.29 -7.32 -15.51
CA LYS A 261 5.68 -6.29 -16.33
C LYS A 261 6.47 -6.14 -17.62
N TYR A 262 5.77 -6.08 -18.76
CA TYR A 262 6.36 -5.79 -20.05
C TYR A 262 5.59 -4.65 -20.74
N VAL A 263 6.33 -3.64 -21.21
CA VAL A 263 5.77 -2.47 -21.90
C VAL A 263 6.13 -2.57 -23.39
N SER A 264 5.16 -2.39 -24.26
CA SER A 264 5.36 -2.40 -25.71
C SER A 264 4.56 -1.28 -26.37
N GLY A 265 5.20 -0.15 -26.60
CA GLY A 265 4.52 1.06 -27.05
C GLY A 265 3.46 1.53 -26.05
N ASP A 266 2.19 1.59 -26.49
CA ASP A 266 1.05 1.98 -25.65
C ASP A 266 0.47 0.81 -24.84
N LEU A 267 1.00 -0.41 -24.96
CA LEU A 267 0.54 -1.60 -24.26
C LEU A 267 1.41 -1.89 -23.04
N THR A 268 0.78 -2.25 -21.93
CA THR A 268 1.44 -2.78 -20.74
C THR A 268 0.82 -4.11 -20.38
N PHE A 269 1.65 -5.11 -20.14
CA PHE A 269 1.27 -6.44 -19.70
C PHE A 269 1.81 -6.67 -18.29
N ASN A 270 0.98 -7.18 -17.39
CA ASN A 270 1.39 -7.59 -16.06
C ASN A 270 0.96 -9.05 -15.83
N VAL A 271 1.81 -9.81 -15.16
CA VAL A 271 1.49 -11.12 -14.61
C VAL A 271 2.11 -11.18 -13.23
N GLY A 272 1.38 -11.67 -12.25
CA GLY A 272 1.87 -11.79 -10.89
C GLY A 272 1.24 -12.94 -10.13
N ILE A 273 1.95 -13.36 -9.11
CA ILE A 273 1.49 -14.32 -8.11
C ILE A 273 1.71 -13.72 -6.71
N ALA A 274 0.83 -14.05 -5.78
CA ALA A 274 1.05 -13.82 -4.37
C ALA A 274 0.56 -15.05 -3.60
N SER A 275 1.31 -15.44 -2.58
CA SER A 275 0.96 -16.50 -1.64
C SER A 275 1.15 -15.93 -0.24
N GLY A 276 0.15 -16.08 0.61
CA GLY A 276 0.17 -15.71 2.01
C GLY A 276 -0.27 -16.88 2.87
N GLU A 277 0.43 -17.10 3.97
CA GLU A 277 0.07 -18.08 5.00
C GLU A 277 -0.04 -17.36 6.34
N ALA A 278 -1.02 -17.77 7.17
CA ALA A 278 -1.15 -17.35 8.56
C ALA A 278 -1.20 -18.61 9.41
N LYS A 279 -0.24 -18.75 10.33
CA LYS A 279 -0.08 -19.92 11.19
C LYS A 279 -0.65 -19.60 12.57
N ASP A 280 -1.34 -20.57 13.15
CA ASP A 280 -1.95 -20.46 14.48
C ASP A 280 -3.05 -19.39 14.60
N TYR A 281 -3.61 -18.97 13.48
CA TYR A 281 -4.74 -18.07 13.45
C TYR A 281 -5.99 -18.78 14.00
N THR A 282 -6.55 -18.25 15.06
CA THR A 282 -7.76 -18.81 15.67
C THR A 282 -8.93 -17.87 15.44
N ILE A 283 -9.78 -18.16 14.46
CA ILE A 283 -11.10 -17.51 14.34
C ILE A 283 -12.12 -18.34 15.10
N GLY A 284 -12.67 -17.81 16.18
CA GLY A 284 -13.73 -18.45 16.94
C GLY A 284 -13.28 -19.62 17.80
N THR A 285 -13.79 -20.83 17.57
CA THR A 285 -13.56 -22.01 18.41
C THR A 285 -12.65 -23.05 17.77
N SER A 286 -12.16 -22.81 16.60
CA SER A 286 -11.30 -23.73 15.86
C SER A 286 -9.84 -23.46 16.19
N THR A 287 -9.11 -24.50 16.49
CA THR A 287 -7.70 -24.43 16.87
C THR A 287 -6.87 -25.26 15.91
N GLY A 288 -5.92 -24.63 15.23
CA GLY A 288 -4.73 -25.33 14.83
C GLY A 288 -4.63 -25.80 13.38
N SER A 289 -5.23 -25.10 12.42
CA SER A 289 -4.88 -25.24 11.00
C SER A 289 -4.40 -23.92 10.44
N ASP A 290 -3.44 -23.99 9.54
CA ASP A 290 -2.92 -22.82 8.87
C ASP A 290 -3.92 -22.28 7.84
N ASP A 291 -4.09 -20.96 7.80
CA ASP A 291 -4.86 -20.26 6.79
C ASP A 291 -3.95 -19.87 5.64
N ALA A 292 -4.47 -19.92 4.43
CA ALA A 292 -3.68 -19.59 3.26
C ALA A 292 -4.49 -18.86 2.21
N VAL A 293 -3.81 -18.02 1.42
CA VAL A 293 -4.38 -17.38 0.23
C VAL A 293 -3.35 -17.39 -0.90
N ASP A 294 -3.73 -17.94 -2.03
CA ASP A 294 -2.95 -17.93 -3.26
C ASP A 294 -3.68 -17.13 -4.34
N THR A 295 -2.99 -16.21 -4.97
CA THR A 295 -3.52 -15.43 -6.10
C THR A 295 -2.61 -15.52 -7.31
N THR A 296 -3.23 -15.65 -8.48
CA THR A 296 -2.54 -15.49 -9.76
C THR A 296 -3.31 -14.49 -10.61
N SER A 297 -2.62 -13.51 -11.16
CA SER A 297 -3.26 -12.48 -11.94
C SER A 297 -2.52 -12.16 -13.23
N ALA A 298 -3.27 -11.69 -14.20
CA ALA A 298 -2.75 -11.15 -15.46
C ALA A 298 -3.58 -9.96 -15.89
N SER A 299 -2.95 -8.91 -16.40
CA SER A 299 -3.64 -7.78 -16.98
C SER A 299 -2.95 -7.26 -18.24
N VAL A 300 -3.73 -6.60 -19.08
CA VAL A 300 -3.24 -5.78 -20.19
C VAL A 300 -3.92 -4.43 -20.11
N SER A 301 -3.13 -3.38 -20.23
CA SER A 301 -3.62 -2.02 -20.34
C SER A 301 -3.12 -1.35 -21.61
N TYR A 302 -3.95 -0.51 -22.21
CA TYR A 302 -3.67 0.23 -23.43
C TYR A 302 -3.89 1.73 -23.21
N ALA A 303 -2.83 2.52 -23.42
CA ALA A 303 -2.91 3.98 -23.34
C ALA A 303 -3.64 4.51 -24.57
N VAL A 304 -4.94 4.80 -24.44
CA VAL A 304 -5.81 5.29 -25.51
C VAL A 304 -5.49 6.75 -25.84
N ALA A 305 -5.20 7.54 -24.82
CA ALA A 305 -4.81 8.95 -24.91
C ALA A 305 -4.05 9.35 -23.64
N SER A 306 -3.50 10.58 -23.63
CA SER A 306 -2.89 11.11 -22.41
C SER A 306 -3.93 11.13 -21.27
N GLY A 307 -3.65 10.40 -20.20
CA GLY A 307 -4.53 10.28 -19.03
C GLY A 307 -5.68 9.29 -19.20
N VAL A 308 -5.81 8.57 -20.32
CA VAL A 308 -6.89 7.59 -20.54
C VAL A 308 -6.31 6.23 -20.89
N THR A 309 -6.62 5.21 -20.07
CA THR A 309 -6.14 3.84 -20.23
C THR A 309 -7.33 2.88 -20.27
N ALA A 310 -7.39 2.02 -21.29
CA ALA A 310 -8.29 0.87 -21.31
C ALA A 310 -7.62 -0.33 -20.62
N ILE A 311 -8.39 -1.14 -19.90
CA ILE A 311 -7.87 -2.20 -19.03
C ILE A 311 -8.66 -3.48 -19.25
N LEU A 312 -7.95 -4.61 -19.35
CA LEU A 312 -8.50 -5.95 -19.23
C LEU A 312 -7.69 -6.70 -18.17
N GLY A 313 -8.36 -7.24 -17.16
CA GLY A 313 -7.76 -7.96 -16.06
C GLY A 313 -8.37 -9.34 -15.85
N TYR A 314 -7.58 -10.26 -15.31
CA TYR A 314 -8.01 -11.59 -14.86
C TYR A 314 -7.25 -11.99 -13.62
N THR A 315 -7.96 -12.48 -12.62
CA THR A 315 -7.39 -12.99 -11.37
C THR A 315 -8.02 -14.31 -11.00
N THR A 316 -7.23 -15.25 -10.51
CA THR A 316 -7.70 -16.43 -9.76
C THR A 316 -7.29 -16.29 -8.33
N MET A 317 -8.12 -16.77 -7.42
CA MET A 317 -7.85 -16.84 -6.00
C MET A 317 -8.26 -18.21 -5.46
N GLU A 318 -7.42 -18.75 -4.59
CA GLU A 318 -7.72 -19.92 -3.76
C GLU A 318 -7.42 -19.51 -2.32
N ALA A 319 -8.41 -19.61 -1.42
CA ALA A 319 -8.24 -19.30 -0.02
C ALA A 319 -8.77 -20.44 0.85
N SER A 320 -8.06 -20.72 1.92
CA SER A 320 -8.46 -21.73 2.91
C SER A 320 -8.43 -21.14 4.30
N ASP A 321 -9.46 -21.46 5.07
CA ASP A 321 -9.60 -21.15 6.48
C ASP A 321 -9.61 -22.51 7.20
N GLU A 322 -8.65 -22.72 8.09
CA GLU A 322 -8.45 -23.97 8.81
C GLU A 322 -8.39 -25.22 7.89
N GLY A 323 -7.78 -25.05 6.71
CA GLY A 323 -7.65 -26.11 5.70
C GLY A 323 -8.93 -26.41 4.92
N ALA A 324 -10.03 -25.69 5.16
CA ALA A 324 -11.23 -25.75 4.33
C ALA A 324 -11.20 -24.64 3.28
N SER A 325 -11.48 -24.98 2.02
CA SER A 325 -11.64 -23.95 0.97
C SER A 325 -12.82 -23.04 1.32
N VAL A 326 -12.56 -21.72 1.40
CA VAL A 326 -13.58 -20.73 1.76
C VAL A 326 -13.87 -19.76 0.62
N ASP A 327 -12.86 -19.44 -0.19
CA ASP A 327 -12.97 -18.49 -1.29
C ASP A 327 -12.08 -18.93 -2.47
N ASP A 328 -12.64 -19.78 -3.33
CA ASP A 328 -11.97 -20.13 -4.58
C ASP A 328 -12.74 -19.53 -5.75
N GLY A 329 -12.03 -19.05 -6.74
CA GLY A 329 -12.70 -18.55 -7.92
C GLY A 329 -11.81 -17.80 -8.87
N SER A 330 -12.46 -17.16 -9.81
CA SER A 330 -11.79 -16.28 -10.77
C SER A 330 -12.67 -15.07 -11.06
N ALA A 331 -12.00 -13.94 -11.38
CA ALA A 331 -12.67 -12.74 -11.79
C ALA A 331 -12.05 -12.15 -13.06
N TRP A 332 -12.86 -11.52 -13.89
CA TRP A 332 -12.46 -10.75 -15.05
C TRP A 332 -12.90 -9.31 -14.90
N TYR A 333 -12.07 -8.39 -15.34
CA TYR A 333 -12.41 -6.97 -15.43
C TYR A 333 -12.17 -6.45 -16.84
N ILE A 334 -13.12 -5.64 -17.33
CA ILE A 334 -12.96 -4.83 -18.54
C ILE A 334 -13.42 -3.40 -18.23
N GLY A 335 -12.58 -2.42 -18.49
CA GLY A 335 -12.90 -1.03 -18.17
C GLY A 335 -11.88 -0.03 -18.66
N ALA A 336 -11.96 1.15 -18.09
CA ALA A 336 -11.03 2.24 -18.35
C ALA A 336 -10.76 3.06 -17.09
N ASN A 337 -9.57 3.65 -17.06
CA ASN A 337 -9.16 4.63 -16.07
C ASN A 337 -8.84 5.96 -16.77
N MET A 338 -9.29 7.07 -16.18
CA MET A 338 -8.99 8.42 -16.63
C MET A 338 -8.36 9.20 -15.47
N ALA A 339 -7.10 9.62 -15.64
CA ALA A 339 -6.36 10.44 -14.68
C ALA A 339 -6.23 11.88 -15.17
N PHE A 340 -6.25 12.86 -14.26
CA PHE A 340 -6.13 14.30 -14.54
C PHE A 340 -5.30 15.02 -13.48
#